data_bf15b5937792c20f85017cd38cb5ae8e
#
_entry.id   bf15b5937792c20f85017cd38cb5ae8e
#
_cell.length_a   1.000
_cell.length_b   1.000
_cell.length_c   1.000
_cell.angle_alpha   90.00
_cell.angle_beta   90.00
_cell.angle_gamma   90.00
#
_symmetry.space_group_name_H-M   'P 1'
#
loop_
_entity.id
_entity.type
_entity.pdbx_description
1 polymer ?
#
loop_
_entity_poly.entity_id
_entity_poly.type
_entity_poly.pdbx_seq_one_letter_code
_entity_poly.pdbx_strand_id
1 'polypeptide(L)'
;MSLTEKEMKWDKLDNTALLFPVIANESMSSVYRISVTLIEDIIEEKLQEALSRVLPKFDVFHVRLRRGLFWYYFETNNRPAPKVREENTYPCLYIPVYQNNNYLFRVTYYRKRINLEVFHVLTDGMGGITFLRELVYEYLRLTHDDLMEKLGDELCSDTSLNKEDSYVKNYTGKKYKKKYKTERAVRLTGEFLPPKALSVTHGYLNIPILKAKAKEYGVSINTFLTGIFAYSIYKEHLHSQPYKKPISICVPVNLRPFYGSITTKNFFGMTAAVLRADKENYTVEEVIARIDESLKEQITKENMDSLISYNVSNQKNLMLRMVPLFVKNLAMKWVYRSSALANTSTVTNVGSLQIREDYRPYIDKMHVVLSMTKGQNMKCSISSYEDTLVYTISSKLKDQSIQKCFFRTLSELGVPVTIETNGEAYEVL
;
A
#
# COMPACT_ATOMS: atom_id res chain seq x y z
N MET A 1 30.25 26.94 2.57
CA MET A 1 30.26 25.85 3.55
C MET A 1 30.30 24.53 2.79
N SER A 2 31.40 23.78 2.89
CA SER A 2 31.62 22.55 2.15
C SER A 2 30.60 21.52 2.59
N LEU A 3 29.89 20.92 1.60
CA LEU A 3 29.09 19.71 1.80
C LEU A 3 30.07 18.62 2.28
N THR A 4 30.04 18.32 3.58
CA THR A 4 30.72 17.16 4.12
C THR A 4 30.26 15.94 3.35
N GLU A 5 31.17 15.24 2.68
CA GLU A 5 30.93 13.94 2.07
C GLU A 5 30.35 13.02 3.14
N LYS A 6 29.03 12.82 3.10
CA LYS A 6 28.37 11.84 3.95
C LYS A 6 28.91 10.47 3.53
N GLU A 7 29.57 9.75 4.42
CA GLU A 7 30.12 8.41 4.16
C GLU A 7 29.11 7.56 3.39
N MET A 8 29.54 6.95 2.29
CA MET A 8 28.72 6.03 1.51
C MET A 8 28.40 4.81 2.37
N LYS A 9 27.20 4.79 2.91
CA LYS A 9 26.68 3.65 3.66
C LYS A 9 25.86 2.76 2.74
N TRP A 10 26.06 1.45 2.85
CA TRP A 10 25.23 0.47 2.19
C TRP A 10 24.34 -0.27 3.20
N ASP A 11 23.14 -0.67 2.78
CA ASP A 11 22.20 -1.40 3.61
C ASP A 11 21.54 -2.53 2.81
N LYS A 12 21.10 -3.57 3.50
CA LYS A 12 20.40 -4.71 2.90
C LYS A 12 18.93 -4.38 2.72
N LEU A 13 18.35 -4.93 1.65
CA LEU A 13 16.92 -4.97 1.51
C LEU A 13 16.32 -5.86 2.61
N ASP A 14 15.15 -5.47 3.13
CA ASP A 14 14.34 -6.36 3.96
C ASP A 14 13.82 -7.55 3.15
N ASN A 15 13.27 -8.54 3.83
CA ASN A 15 12.83 -9.78 3.21
C ASN A 15 11.80 -9.57 2.09
N THR A 16 10.82 -8.70 2.30
CA THR A 16 9.77 -8.40 1.32
C THR A 16 10.30 -7.57 0.15
N ALA A 17 11.19 -6.63 0.43
CA ALA A 17 11.81 -5.77 -0.57
C ALA A 17 12.59 -6.54 -1.64
N LEU A 18 13.11 -7.72 -1.35
CA LEU A 18 13.83 -8.56 -2.31
C LEU A 18 13.02 -8.94 -3.55
N LEU A 19 11.71 -9.00 -3.45
CA LEU A 19 10.82 -9.38 -4.56
C LEU A 19 10.64 -8.24 -5.56
N PHE A 20 10.48 -7.01 -5.10
CA PHE A 20 10.04 -5.89 -5.95
C PHE A 20 10.99 -5.56 -7.12
N PRO A 21 12.33 -5.53 -6.97
CA PRO A 21 13.24 -5.28 -8.09
C PRO A 21 13.18 -6.36 -9.17
N VAL A 22 12.71 -7.56 -8.81
CA VAL A 22 12.63 -8.70 -9.70
C VAL A 22 11.38 -8.65 -10.58
N ILE A 23 10.27 -8.14 -10.04
CA ILE A 23 8.95 -8.18 -10.69
C ILE A 23 8.53 -6.86 -11.32
N ALA A 24 9.05 -5.72 -10.83
CA ALA A 24 8.65 -4.40 -11.30
C ALA A 24 9.08 -4.13 -12.75
N ASN A 25 8.16 -3.54 -13.50
CA ASN A 25 8.34 -3.07 -14.88
C ASN A 25 7.25 -2.06 -15.23
N GLU A 26 7.23 -1.52 -16.44
CA GLU A 26 6.24 -0.52 -16.85
C GLU A 26 4.77 -0.98 -16.76
N SER A 27 4.49 -2.25 -16.97
CA SER A 27 3.13 -2.80 -16.87
C SER A 27 2.71 -3.15 -15.43
N MET A 28 3.69 -3.29 -14.53
CA MET A 28 3.53 -3.66 -13.13
C MET A 28 4.56 -2.91 -12.29
N SER A 29 4.26 -1.66 -11.97
CA SER A 29 5.23 -0.73 -11.38
C SER A 29 5.66 -1.08 -9.96
N SER A 30 4.83 -1.78 -9.20
CA SER A 30 4.99 -1.97 -7.75
C SER A 30 5.16 -0.65 -6.99
N VAL A 31 4.53 0.41 -7.51
CA VAL A 31 4.46 1.74 -6.90
C VAL A 31 3.11 1.89 -6.23
N TYR A 32 3.09 2.44 -5.03
CA TYR A 32 1.87 2.90 -4.40
C TYR A 32 1.95 4.42 -4.20
N ARG A 33 0.79 5.05 -4.09
CA ARG A 33 0.65 6.49 -3.85
C ARG A 33 -0.02 6.72 -2.51
N ILE A 34 0.51 7.66 -1.74
CA ILE A 34 -0.14 8.28 -0.60
C ILE A 34 -0.27 9.76 -0.90
N SER A 35 -1.44 10.34 -0.65
CA SER A 35 -1.70 11.75 -0.91
C SER A 35 -2.32 12.40 0.32
N VAL A 36 -1.93 13.64 0.58
CA VAL A 36 -2.56 14.51 1.57
C VAL A 36 -3.10 15.72 0.82
N THR A 37 -4.38 16.03 1.01
CA THR A 37 -5.02 17.24 0.49
C THR A 37 -5.04 18.29 1.59
N LEU A 38 -4.52 19.48 1.27
CA LEU A 38 -4.52 20.65 2.13
C LEU A 38 -5.75 21.52 1.86
N ILE A 39 -5.97 22.52 2.67
CA ILE A 39 -7.05 23.50 2.46
C ILE A 39 -6.69 24.59 1.43
N GLU A 40 -5.38 24.76 1.14
CA GLU A 40 -4.83 25.77 0.23
C GLU A 40 -4.10 25.14 -0.94
N ASP A 41 -3.92 25.92 -2.02
CA ASP A 41 -3.15 25.47 -3.20
C ASP A 41 -1.66 25.33 -2.89
N ILE A 42 -1.03 24.34 -3.53
CA ILE A 42 0.37 24.01 -3.30
C ILE A 42 1.29 24.98 -4.06
N ILE A 43 2.30 25.49 -3.36
CA ILE A 43 3.38 26.30 -3.92
C ILE A 43 4.55 25.36 -4.23
N GLU A 44 4.84 25.15 -5.53
CA GLU A 44 5.85 24.19 -6.01
C GLU A 44 7.23 24.44 -5.38
N GLU A 45 7.69 25.69 -5.36
CA GLU A 45 9.01 26.05 -4.86
C GLU A 45 9.15 25.72 -3.35
N LYS A 46 8.09 25.95 -2.58
CA LYS A 46 8.07 25.65 -1.14
C LYS A 46 8.03 24.16 -0.89
N LEU A 47 7.30 23.40 -1.72
CA LEU A 47 7.27 21.94 -1.62
C LEU A 47 8.62 21.31 -2.02
N GLN A 48 9.31 21.87 -3.04
CA GLN A 48 10.65 21.46 -3.41
C GLN A 48 11.66 21.76 -2.28
N GLU A 49 11.54 22.92 -1.65
CA GLU A 49 12.38 23.32 -0.52
C GLU A 49 12.16 22.37 0.67
N ALA A 50 10.90 22.11 1.03
CA ALA A 50 10.53 21.16 2.09
C ALA A 50 11.13 19.77 1.84
N LEU A 51 10.97 19.26 0.61
CA LEU A 51 11.53 17.96 0.23
C LEU A 51 13.05 17.92 0.40
N SER A 52 13.73 18.98 -0.01
CA SER A 52 15.19 19.08 0.09
C SER A 52 15.70 19.10 1.54
N ARG A 53 14.91 19.68 2.46
CA ARG A 53 15.21 19.73 3.90
C ARG A 53 14.91 18.41 4.63
N VAL A 54 13.81 17.75 4.25
CA VAL A 54 13.34 16.52 4.92
C VAL A 54 14.11 15.29 4.47
N LEU A 55 14.37 15.14 3.17
CA LEU A 55 14.97 13.94 2.59
C LEU A 55 16.27 13.49 3.27
N PRO A 56 17.25 14.36 3.58
CA PRO A 56 18.49 13.95 4.26
C PRO A 56 18.28 13.37 5.66
N LYS A 57 17.12 13.64 6.28
CA LYS A 57 16.76 13.16 7.62
C LYS A 57 16.15 11.75 7.58
N PHE A 58 15.77 11.25 6.37
CA PHE A 58 15.16 9.93 6.17
C PHE A 58 16.09 8.98 5.43
N ASP A 59 16.91 8.29 6.14
CA ASP A 59 17.88 7.34 5.57
C ASP A 59 17.24 6.26 4.67
N VAL A 60 16.01 5.83 4.96
CA VAL A 60 15.28 4.83 4.12
C VAL A 60 14.93 5.39 2.75
N PHE A 61 14.68 6.70 2.65
CA PHE A 61 14.37 7.38 1.39
C PHE A 61 15.61 7.94 0.70
N HIS A 62 16.67 8.25 1.45
CA HIS A 62 17.88 8.86 0.96
C HIS A 62 18.87 7.84 0.36
N VAL A 63 18.33 6.88 -0.42
CA VAL A 63 19.09 5.77 -1.00
C VAL A 63 18.81 5.59 -2.49
N ARG A 64 19.71 4.87 -3.14
CA ARG A 64 19.54 4.30 -4.48
C ARG A 64 19.68 2.79 -4.45
N LEU A 65 18.99 2.11 -5.35
CA LEU A 65 19.07 0.65 -5.48
C LEU A 65 20.26 0.26 -6.35
N ARG A 66 21.05 -0.68 -5.87
CA ARG A 66 22.18 -1.28 -6.59
C ARG A 66 21.98 -2.78 -6.80
N ARG A 67 22.53 -3.25 -7.89
CA ARG A 67 22.55 -4.66 -8.25
C ARG A 67 23.97 -5.20 -8.09
N GLY A 68 24.15 -6.11 -7.13
CA GLY A 68 25.38 -6.88 -6.97
C GLY A 68 25.34 -8.22 -7.71
N LEU A 69 26.37 -9.03 -7.53
CA LEU A 69 26.45 -10.37 -8.14
C LEU A 69 25.45 -11.36 -7.52
N PHE A 70 25.23 -11.28 -6.20
CA PHE A 70 24.41 -12.22 -5.43
C PHE A 70 23.12 -11.62 -4.86
N TRP A 71 23.04 -10.29 -4.70
CA TRP A 71 21.89 -9.60 -4.11
C TRP A 71 21.76 -8.15 -4.59
N TYR A 72 20.56 -7.59 -4.39
CA TYR A 72 20.32 -6.16 -4.43
C TYR A 72 20.68 -5.55 -3.08
N TYR A 73 21.12 -4.28 -3.09
CA TYR A 73 21.41 -3.53 -1.87
C TYR A 73 21.11 -2.06 -2.07
N PHE A 74 20.89 -1.35 -0.97
CA PHE A 74 20.78 0.09 -0.96
C PHE A 74 22.14 0.72 -0.73
N GLU A 75 22.35 1.86 -1.36
CA GLU A 75 23.52 2.70 -1.20
C GLU A 75 23.05 4.14 -1.00
N THR A 76 23.65 4.90 -0.09
CA THR A 76 23.34 6.32 0.10
C THR A 76 23.36 7.06 -1.23
N ASN A 77 22.35 7.88 -1.50
CA ASN A 77 22.23 8.62 -2.75
C ASN A 77 22.56 10.09 -2.52
N ASN A 78 23.78 10.53 -2.86
CA ASN A 78 24.25 11.90 -2.68
C ASN A 78 23.77 12.88 -3.78
N ARG A 79 22.83 12.48 -4.65
CA ARG A 79 22.26 13.38 -5.65
C ARG A 79 21.22 14.31 -5.02
N PRO A 80 20.98 15.49 -5.62
CA PRO A 80 19.90 16.37 -5.18
C PRO A 80 18.55 15.63 -5.08
N ALA A 81 17.67 16.12 -4.22
CA ALA A 81 16.30 15.60 -4.11
C ALA A 81 15.62 15.53 -5.50
N PRO A 82 14.71 14.57 -5.72
CA PRO A 82 13.96 14.53 -6.96
C PRO A 82 13.18 15.82 -7.17
N LYS A 83 13.06 16.24 -8.44
CA LYS A 83 12.30 17.45 -8.76
C LYS A 83 10.82 17.22 -8.49
N VAL A 84 10.22 18.09 -7.68
CA VAL A 84 8.76 18.20 -7.54
C VAL A 84 8.17 18.70 -8.86
N ARG A 85 7.00 18.19 -9.23
CA ARG A 85 6.32 18.57 -10.47
C ARG A 85 4.81 18.55 -10.27
N GLU A 86 4.12 19.36 -11.03
CA GLU A 86 2.68 19.24 -11.15
C GLU A 86 2.30 17.88 -11.78
N GLU A 87 1.24 17.26 -11.28
CA GLU A 87 0.76 15.97 -11.76
C GLU A 87 0.16 16.11 -13.17
N ASN A 88 0.72 15.38 -14.11
CA ASN A 88 0.27 15.34 -15.50
C ASN A 88 0.13 13.93 -16.05
N THR A 89 0.17 12.92 -15.17
CA THR A 89 0.12 11.50 -15.55
C THR A 89 -0.79 10.73 -14.60
N TYR A 90 -1.16 9.51 -15.00
CA TYR A 90 -1.89 8.60 -14.11
C TYR A 90 -1.08 8.23 -12.87
N PRO A 91 -1.77 7.94 -11.74
CA PRO A 91 -1.10 7.54 -10.51
C PRO A 91 -0.42 6.17 -10.63
N CYS A 92 0.58 5.97 -9.78
CA CYS A 92 1.27 4.69 -9.60
C CYS A 92 1.98 4.15 -10.84
N LEU A 93 2.38 5.00 -11.78
CA LEU A 93 3.22 4.58 -12.91
C LEU A 93 4.63 4.21 -12.46
N TYR A 94 5.31 3.41 -13.27
CA TYR A 94 6.71 3.06 -13.07
C TYR A 94 7.59 4.31 -12.93
N ILE A 95 8.51 4.29 -11.97
CA ILE A 95 9.44 5.40 -11.72
C ILE A 95 10.73 5.13 -12.51
N PRO A 96 11.02 5.89 -13.58
CA PRO A 96 12.28 5.75 -14.31
C PRO A 96 13.42 6.37 -13.49
N VAL A 97 14.05 5.56 -12.65
CA VAL A 97 15.02 6.01 -11.64
C VAL A 97 16.16 6.87 -12.20
N TYR A 98 16.59 6.61 -13.44
CA TYR A 98 17.65 7.39 -14.10
C TYR A 98 17.24 8.85 -14.37
N GLN A 99 15.94 9.10 -14.58
CA GLN A 99 15.38 10.44 -14.79
C GLN A 99 14.95 11.11 -13.49
N ASN A 100 15.10 10.42 -12.36
CA ASN A 100 14.66 10.83 -11.04
C ASN A 100 15.81 10.86 -10.03
N ASN A 101 16.99 11.31 -10.45
CA ASN A 101 18.21 11.35 -9.63
C ASN A 101 18.53 10.02 -8.92
N ASN A 102 18.12 8.88 -9.48
CA ASN A 102 18.21 7.53 -8.92
C ASN A 102 17.39 7.30 -7.63
N TYR A 103 16.49 8.20 -7.26
CA TYR A 103 15.56 7.97 -6.15
C TYR A 103 14.43 7.02 -6.58
N LEU A 104 13.95 6.26 -5.61
CA LEU A 104 12.96 5.20 -5.76
C LEU A 104 11.54 5.68 -5.37
N PHE A 105 11.36 6.97 -5.26
CA PHE A 105 10.11 7.64 -4.99
C PHE A 105 10.05 8.93 -5.80
N ARG A 106 8.86 9.50 -5.95
CA ARG A 106 8.66 10.85 -6.50
C ARG A 106 7.61 11.61 -5.72
N VAL A 107 7.71 12.93 -5.73
CA VAL A 107 6.72 13.83 -5.16
C VAL A 107 6.13 14.64 -6.32
N THR A 108 4.80 14.67 -6.39
CA THR A 108 4.04 15.51 -7.31
C THR A 108 2.98 16.26 -6.54
N TYR A 109 2.41 17.30 -7.12
CA TYR A 109 1.26 18.00 -6.56
C TYR A 109 0.19 18.22 -7.64
N TYR A 110 -1.05 18.39 -7.19
CA TYR A 110 -2.16 18.82 -8.03
C TYR A 110 -3.09 19.70 -7.21
N ARG A 111 -3.17 21.00 -7.58
CA ARG A 111 -3.89 22.01 -6.80
C ARG A 111 -3.50 21.94 -5.32
N LYS A 112 -4.42 21.52 -4.46
CA LYS A 112 -4.27 21.41 -2.99
C LYS A 112 -3.65 20.10 -2.50
N ARG A 113 -3.32 19.18 -3.39
CA ARG A 113 -2.93 17.81 -3.03
C ARG A 113 -1.45 17.56 -3.26
N ILE A 114 -0.74 17.12 -2.22
CA ILE A 114 0.63 16.60 -2.29
C ILE A 114 0.55 15.09 -2.45
N ASN A 115 1.22 14.55 -3.48
CA ASN A 115 1.29 13.12 -3.77
C ASN A 115 2.70 12.61 -3.55
N LEU A 116 2.85 11.57 -2.75
CA LEU A 116 4.06 10.77 -2.62
C LEU A 116 3.85 9.43 -3.30
N GLU A 117 4.62 9.10 -4.31
CA GLU A 117 4.65 7.79 -4.94
C GLU A 117 5.94 7.08 -4.59
N VAL A 118 5.80 5.86 -4.09
CA VAL A 118 6.93 5.09 -3.56
C VAL A 118 7.01 3.74 -4.28
N PHE A 119 8.19 3.42 -4.81
CA PHE A 119 8.49 2.07 -5.22
C PHE A 119 8.61 1.20 -3.97
N HIS A 120 7.79 0.18 -3.86
CA HIS A 120 7.57 -0.62 -2.65
C HIS A 120 8.82 -1.33 -2.11
N VAL A 121 9.93 -1.26 -2.86
CA VAL A 121 11.24 -1.74 -2.40
C VAL A 121 11.75 -0.96 -1.21
N LEU A 122 11.38 0.34 -1.07
CA LEU A 122 11.85 1.21 0.04
C LEU A 122 11.17 0.85 1.35
N THR A 123 9.83 0.86 1.34
CA THR A 123 9.03 0.81 2.56
C THR A 123 7.60 0.39 2.26
N ASP A 124 6.85 0.05 3.31
CA ASP A 124 5.41 -0.16 3.25
C ASP A 124 4.63 1.17 3.46
N GLY A 125 3.28 1.05 3.51
CA GLY A 125 2.41 2.21 3.67
C GLY A 125 2.70 3.03 4.93
N MET A 126 3.08 2.41 6.04
CA MET A 126 3.37 3.12 7.30
C MET A 126 4.63 3.98 7.19
N GLY A 127 5.71 3.45 6.60
CA GLY A 127 6.92 4.25 6.38
C GLY A 127 6.70 5.36 5.35
N GLY A 128 5.88 5.13 4.33
CA GLY A 128 5.46 6.16 3.37
C GLY A 128 4.65 7.27 4.03
N ILE A 129 3.68 6.94 4.90
CA ILE A 129 2.90 7.91 5.67
C ILE A 129 3.82 8.76 6.57
N THR A 130 4.77 8.13 7.24
CA THR A 130 5.70 8.84 8.12
C THR A 130 6.52 9.87 7.34
N PHE A 131 7.06 9.49 6.19
CA PHE A 131 7.81 10.43 5.34
C PHE A 131 6.92 11.55 4.81
N LEU A 132 5.73 11.24 4.29
CA LEU A 132 4.81 12.24 3.76
C LEU A 132 4.34 13.21 4.83
N ARG A 133 4.06 12.73 6.03
CA ARG A 133 3.66 13.57 7.17
C ARG A 133 4.72 14.63 7.48
N GLU A 134 5.99 14.22 7.60
CA GLU A 134 7.09 15.15 7.87
C GLU A 134 7.33 16.12 6.70
N LEU A 135 7.13 15.66 5.46
CA LEU A 135 7.18 16.53 4.28
C LEU A 135 6.07 17.60 4.34
N VAL A 136 4.83 17.21 4.71
CA VAL A 136 3.72 18.14 4.87
C VAL A 136 3.97 19.13 6.00
N TYR A 137 4.52 18.68 7.13
CA TYR A 137 4.86 19.56 8.24
C TYR A 137 5.90 20.62 7.83
N GLU A 138 6.97 20.19 7.17
CA GLU A 138 8.02 21.12 6.72
C GLU A 138 7.47 22.09 5.67
N TYR A 139 6.60 21.63 4.76
CA TYR A 139 5.93 22.47 3.78
C TYR A 139 5.07 23.55 4.48
N LEU A 140 4.22 23.14 5.43
CA LEU A 140 3.37 24.09 6.18
C LEU A 140 4.17 25.09 7.00
N ARG A 141 5.28 24.69 7.60
CA ARG A 141 6.23 25.63 8.27
C ARG A 141 6.82 26.66 7.34
N LEU A 142 7.01 26.32 6.06
CA LEU A 142 7.57 27.23 5.05
C LEU A 142 6.51 28.16 4.43
N THR A 143 5.23 27.91 4.67
CA THR A 143 4.12 28.64 4.06
C THR A 143 3.24 29.40 5.05
N HIS A 144 3.37 29.12 6.36
CA HIS A 144 2.52 29.68 7.41
C HIS A 144 3.35 30.26 8.54
N ASP A 145 3.22 31.54 8.79
CA ASP A 145 4.02 32.29 9.76
C ASP A 145 3.84 31.79 11.20
N ASP A 146 2.65 31.38 11.57
CA ASP A 146 2.32 30.83 12.89
C ASP A 146 2.98 29.45 13.18
N LEU A 147 3.42 28.78 12.12
CA LEU A 147 4.17 27.53 12.22
C LEU A 147 5.68 27.72 12.06
N MET A 148 6.15 28.89 11.60
CA MET A 148 7.58 29.17 11.36
C MET A 148 8.44 29.07 12.63
N GLU A 149 7.95 29.51 13.77
CA GLU A 149 8.67 29.41 15.05
C GLU A 149 8.91 27.95 15.48
N LYS A 150 8.16 27.01 14.90
CA LYS A 150 8.27 25.55 15.10
C LYS A 150 9.23 24.87 14.11
N LEU A 151 9.96 25.66 13.33
CA LEU A 151 11.08 25.20 12.49
C LEU A 151 12.22 24.67 13.37
N GLY A 152 11.95 23.61 14.10
CA GLY A 152 12.96 22.85 14.84
C GLY A 152 13.48 21.68 14.00
N ASP A 153 14.71 21.26 14.26
CA ASP A 153 15.31 20.09 13.62
C ASP A 153 14.69 18.75 14.05
N GLU A 154 13.72 18.78 14.95
CA GLU A 154 13.07 17.59 15.46
C GLU A 154 12.02 17.06 14.49
N LEU A 155 12.41 16.03 13.76
CA LEU A 155 11.47 15.07 13.21
C LEU A 155 10.66 14.48 14.38
N CYS A 156 9.37 14.23 14.19
CA CYS A 156 8.58 13.46 15.15
C CYS A 156 9.31 12.14 15.45
N SER A 157 9.97 12.11 16.59
CA SER A 157 11.11 11.25 16.91
C SER A 157 10.77 9.78 17.05
N ASP A 158 9.49 9.42 17.17
CA ASP A 158 9.16 8.12 17.74
C ASP A 158 9.33 6.93 16.79
N THR A 159 9.43 7.12 15.47
CA THR A 159 9.43 5.97 14.57
C THR A 159 10.21 6.12 13.29
N SER A 160 10.63 7.32 12.93
CA SER A 160 11.05 7.62 11.56
C SER A 160 12.40 7.03 11.14
N LEU A 161 13.26 6.72 12.08
CA LEU A 161 14.66 6.38 11.80
C LEU A 161 15.03 4.91 12.07
N ASN A 162 14.08 4.08 12.47
CA ASN A 162 14.38 2.68 12.77
C ASN A 162 14.51 1.84 11.50
N LYS A 163 15.75 1.55 11.11
CA LYS A 163 16.12 0.73 9.93
C LYS A 163 16.21 -0.76 10.22
N GLU A 164 15.74 -1.22 11.37
CA GLU A 164 15.85 -2.62 11.76
C GLU A 164 15.08 -3.53 10.78
N ASP A 165 15.70 -4.64 10.39
CA ASP A 165 14.99 -5.73 9.73
C ASP A 165 14.22 -6.55 10.78
N SER A 166 12.98 -6.13 11.02
CA SER A 166 12.13 -6.75 12.04
C SER A 166 11.71 -8.19 11.70
N TYR A 167 11.80 -8.62 10.45
CA TYR A 167 11.63 -10.03 10.11
C TYR A 167 12.77 -10.87 10.69
N VAL A 168 14.02 -10.43 10.50
CA VAL A 168 15.20 -11.16 11.02
C VAL A 168 15.26 -11.14 12.55
N LYS A 169 14.91 -10.01 13.16
CA LYS A 169 14.88 -9.86 14.63
C LYS A 169 13.89 -10.81 15.29
N ASN A 170 12.69 -10.93 14.72
CA ASN A 170 11.62 -11.74 15.29
C ASN A 170 11.61 -13.19 14.79
N TYR A 171 12.65 -13.63 14.12
CA TYR A 171 12.81 -15.00 13.65
C TYR A 171 13.17 -15.95 14.79
N THR A 172 12.27 -16.86 15.12
CA THR A 172 12.44 -17.81 16.25
C THR A 172 13.19 -19.10 15.90
N GLY A 173 13.45 -19.35 14.60
CA GLY A 173 14.08 -20.61 14.15
C GLY A 173 13.16 -21.84 14.17
N LYS A 174 11.94 -21.73 14.67
CA LYS A 174 10.98 -22.83 14.70
C LYS A 174 10.57 -23.24 13.29
N LYS A 175 10.59 -24.55 13.01
CA LYS A 175 10.10 -25.12 11.75
C LYS A 175 8.59 -25.32 11.86
N TYR A 176 7.84 -24.63 11.01
CA TYR A 176 6.39 -24.82 10.90
C TYR A 176 6.07 -25.78 9.76
N LYS A 177 5.20 -26.76 10.03
CA LYS A 177 4.85 -27.82 9.05
C LYS A 177 3.83 -27.40 7.98
N LYS A 178 3.25 -26.21 8.08
CA LYS A 178 2.22 -25.75 7.14
C LYS A 178 2.81 -25.53 5.74
N LYS A 179 2.46 -26.40 4.79
CA LYS A 179 2.66 -26.15 3.36
C LYS A 179 1.57 -25.19 2.89
N TYR A 180 1.94 -23.98 2.47
CA TYR A 180 1.01 -23.08 1.80
C TYR A 180 0.64 -23.67 0.43
N LYS A 181 -0.51 -24.35 0.34
CA LYS A 181 -1.12 -24.66 -0.93
C LYS A 181 -1.81 -23.40 -1.44
N THR A 182 -1.33 -22.82 -2.51
CA THR A 182 -2.00 -21.73 -3.22
C THR A 182 -2.96 -22.31 -4.24
N GLU A 183 -4.25 -22.16 -3.98
CA GLU A 183 -5.31 -22.42 -4.95
C GLU A 183 -5.44 -21.22 -5.88
N ARG A 184 -5.77 -21.45 -7.15
CA ARG A 184 -6.05 -20.34 -8.08
C ARG A 184 -7.40 -19.73 -7.78
N ALA A 185 -7.43 -18.40 -7.58
CA ALA A 185 -8.64 -17.63 -7.32
C ALA A 185 -9.38 -17.22 -8.60
N VAL A 186 -10.61 -16.74 -8.44
CA VAL A 186 -11.38 -16.00 -9.45
C VAL A 186 -10.52 -14.86 -9.99
N ARG A 187 -10.62 -14.60 -11.28
CA ARG A 187 -9.94 -13.46 -11.92
C ARG A 187 -10.99 -12.48 -12.44
N LEU A 188 -10.86 -11.24 -12.03
CA LEU A 188 -11.67 -10.16 -12.60
C LEU A 188 -11.17 -9.89 -14.03
N THR A 189 -12.02 -10.15 -15.00
CA THR A 189 -11.75 -10.02 -16.44
C THR A 189 -12.79 -9.11 -17.05
N GLY A 190 -12.47 -8.53 -18.19
CA GLY A 190 -13.32 -7.62 -18.92
C GLY A 190 -12.51 -6.78 -19.89
N GLU A 191 -13.13 -5.77 -20.47
CA GLU A 191 -12.44 -4.79 -21.31
C GLU A 191 -11.51 -3.91 -20.47
N PHE A 192 -10.29 -3.71 -20.96
CA PHE A 192 -9.28 -2.90 -20.25
C PHE A 192 -9.31 -1.45 -20.70
N LEU A 193 -8.99 -0.57 -19.76
CA LEU A 193 -8.62 0.81 -20.04
C LEU A 193 -7.36 0.88 -20.93
N PRO A 194 -7.13 2.02 -21.62
CA PRO A 194 -5.90 2.22 -22.39
C PRO A 194 -4.64 1.91 -21.59
N PRO A 195 -3.52 1.54 -22.24
CA PRO A 195 -2.25 1.30 -21.56
C PRO A 195 -1.86 2.46 -20.66
N LYS A 196 -1.40 2.16 -19.45
CA LYS A 196 -1.04 3.10 -18.37
C LYS A 196 -2.22 3.77 -17.68
N ALA A 197 -3.43 3.79 -18.24
CA ALA A 197 -4.60 4.33 -17.58
C ALA A 197 -4.98 3.50 -16.33
N LEU A 198 -5.46 4.19 -15.32
CA LEU A 198 -5.93 3.62 -14.05
C LEU A 198 -7.17 4.40 -13.62
N SER A 199 -8.30 3.72 -13.53
CA SER A 199 -9.50 4.25 -12.89
C SER A 199 -9.30 4.27 -11.39
N VAL A 200 -9.62 5.38 -10.75
CA VAL A 200 -9.55 5.57 -9.30
C VAL A 200 -10.89 6.14 -8.83
N THR A 201 -11.50 5.44 -7.90
CA THR A 201 -12.75 5.86 -7.25
C THR A 201 -12.51 5.92 -5.74
N HIS A 202 -12.73 7.09 -5.16
CA HIS A 202 -12.68 7.33 -3.72
C HIS A 202 -14.12 7.40 -3.17
N GLY A 203 -14.42 6.59 -2.17
CA GLY A 203 -15.63 6.70 -1.36
C GLY A 203 -15.30 7.23 0.02
N TYR A 204 -15.92 8.35 0.42
CA TYR A 204 -15.75 8.96 1.73
C TYR A 204 -16.86 8.50 2.65
N LEU A 205 -16.48 7.95 3.80
CA LEU A 205 -17.34 7.31 4.78
C LEU A 205 -17.11 7.94 6.15
N ASN A 206 -18.20 8.20 6.88
CA ASN A 206 -18.10 8.63 8.27
C ASN A 206 -17.75 7.45 9.17
N ILE A 207 -16.63 7.55 9.92
CA ILE A 207 -16.12 6.46 10.76
C ILE A 207 -17.09 6.07 11.89
N PRO A 208 -17.66 6.97 12.67
CA PRO A 208 -18.67 6.66 13.68
C PRO A 208 -19.83 5.82 13.13
N ILE A 209 -20.42 6.23 12.01
CA ILE A 209 -21.54 5.52 11.37
C ILE A 209 -21.09 4.13 10.89
N LEU A 210 -19.96 4.07 10.19
CA LEU A 210 -19.40 2.83 9.67
C LEU A 210 -19.04 1.85 10.79
N LYS A 211 -18.48 2.36 11.90
CA LYS A 211 -18.14 1.54 13.08
C LYS A 211 -19.38 0.98 13.76
N ALA A 212 -20.44 1.80 13.91
CA ALA A 212 -21.73 1.33 14.45
C ALA A 212 -22.31 0.22 13.58
N LYS A 213 -22.31 0.41 12.25
CA LYS A 213 -22.81 -0.57 11.30
C LYS A 213 -21.99 -1.88 11.35
N ALA A 214 -20.66 -1.83 11.30
CA ALA A 214 -19.82 -3.02 11.40
C ALA A 214 -20.06 -3.79 12.72
N LYS A 215 -20.34 -3.07 13.82
CA LYS A 215 -20.66 -3.66 15.12
C LYS A 215 -22.00 -4.42 15.10
N GLU A 216 -23.00 -3.98 14.34
CA GLU A 216 -24.27 -4.70 14.17
C GLU A 216 -24.05 -6.10 13.55
N TYR A 217 -23.04 -6.23 12.69
CA TYR A 217 -22.59 -7.51 12.10
C TYR A 217 -21.59 -8.28 12.97
N GLY A 218 -21.19 -7.75 14.12
CA GLY A 218 -20.22 -8.37 15.03
C GLY A 218 -18.78 -8.42 14.51
N VAL A 219 -18.43 -7.56 13.55
CA VAL A 219 -17.14 -7.59 12.86
C VAL A 219 -16.38 -6.27 12.93
N SER A 220 -15.10 -6.29 12.54
CA SER A 220 -14.30 -5.08 12.38
C SER A 220 -14.71 -4.29 11.11
N ILE A 221 -14.43 -2.98 11.08
CA ILE A 221 -14.62 -2.15 9.86
C ILE A 221 -13.90 -2.78 8.66
N ASN A 222 -12.67 -3.28 8.85
CA ASN A 222 -11.90 -3.90 7.77
C ASN A 222 -12.56 -5.17 7.24
N THR A 223 -13.04 -6.02 8.13
CA THR A 223 -13.79 -7.24 7.78
C THR A 223 -15.11 -6.89 7.07
N PHE A 224 -15.86 -5.91 7.58
CA PHE A 224 -17.12 -5.44 7.02
C PHE A 224 -16.94 -4.97 5.57
N LEU A 225 -16.00 -4.04 5.34
CA LEU A 225 -15.71 -3.53 4.00
C LEU A 225 -15.14 -4.60 3.06
N THR A 226 -14.30 -5.50 3.57
CA THR A 226 -13.79 -6.63 2.77
C THR A 226 -14.90 -7.61 2.39
N GLY A 227 -15.85 -7.84 3.30
CA GLY A 227 -17.05 -8.68 3.05
C GLY A 227 -17.96 -8.10 1.97
N ILE A 228 -18.28 -6.80 2.07
CA ILE A 228 -19.09 -6.12 1.03
C ILE A 228 -18.38 -6.13 -0.32
N PHE A 229 -17.03 -5.96 -0.34
CA PHE A 229 -16.29 -6.05 -1.59
C PHE A 229 -16.30 -7.46 -2.18
N ALA A 230 -16.17 -8.51 -1.35
CA ALA A 230 -16.31 -9.89 -1.78
C ALA A 230 -17.72 -10.19 -2.32
N TYR A 231 -18.76 -9.66 -1.65
CA TYR A 231 -20.16 -9.76 -2.10
C TYR A 231 -20.35 -9.07 -3.45
N SER A 232 -19.79 -7.88 -3.65
CA SER A 232 -19.90 -7.15 -4.92
C SER A 232 -19.23 -7.92 -6.07
N ILE A 233 -18.10 -8.57 -5.83
CA ILE A 233 -17.45 -9.46 -6.81
C ILE A 233 -18.35 -10.67 -7.10
N TYR A 234 -18.92 -11.28 -6.06
CA TYR A 234 -19.83 -12.42 -6.21
C TYR A 234 -21.07 -12.05 -7.03
N LYS A 235 -21.71 -10.93 -6.69
CA LYS A 235 -22.93 -10.47 -7.33
C LYS A 235 -22.72 -10.06 -8.80
N GLU A 236 -21.74 -9.22 -9.06
CA GLU A 236 -21.56 -8.59 -10.37
C GLU A 236 -20.67 -9.42 -11.32
N HIS A 237 -19.62 -10.06 -10.83
CA HIS A 237 -18.69 -10.81 -11.68
C HIS A 237 -19.04 -12.31 -11.79
N LEU A 238 -19.60 -12.90 -10.75
CA LEU A 238 -20.08 -14.28 -10.77
C LEU A 238 -21.60 -14.38 -10.96
N HIS A 239 -22.32 -13.25 -11.11
CA HIS A 239 -23.76 -13.18 -11.33
C HIS A 239 -24.57 -13.97 -10.30
N SER A 240 -24.12 -13.92 -9.03
CA SER A 240 -24.73 -14.68 -7.91
C SER A 240 -24.77 -16.20 -8.11
N GLN A 241 -23.89 -16.75 -8.95
CA GLN A 241 -23.82 -18.18 -9.25
C GLN A 241 -22.65 -18.86 -8.55
N PRO A 242 -22.77 -20.17 -8.25
CA PRO A 242 -21.68 -20.98 -7.75
C PRO A 242 -20.49 -20.98 -8.72
N TYR A 243 -19.28 -20.98 -8.17
CA TYR A 243 -18.07 -21.02 -8.97
C TYR A 243 -16.98 -21.88 -8.34
N LYS A 244 -16.29 -22.67 -9.17
CA LYS A 244 -15.29 -23.64 -8.71
C LYS A 244 -14.10 -23.00 -7.98
N LYS A 245 -13.67 -21.81 -8.41
CA LYS A 245 -12.54 -21.11 -7.80
C LYS A 245 -13.03 -20.13 -6.73
N PRO A 246 -12.33 -19.99 -5.62
CA PRO A 246 -12.72 -19.04 -4.59
C PRO A 246 -12.50 -17.58 -5.02
N ILE A 247 -13.30 -16.67 -4.50
CA ILE A 247 -12.96 -15.26 -4.40
C ILE A 247 -11.97 -15.15 -3.23
N SER A 248 -10.75 -14.75 -3.53
CA SER A 248 -9.67 -14.62 -2.53
C SER A 248 -9.17 -13.19 -2.52
N ILE A 249 -9.39 -12.48 -1.43
CA ILE A 249 -8.97 -11.11 -1.25
C ILE A 249 -7.73 -11.09 -0.33
N CYS A 250 -6.59 -10.70 -0.88
CA CYS A 250 -5.38 -10.52 -0.08
C CYS A 250 -5.57 -9.35 0.89
N VAL A 251 -5.31 -9.59 2.16
CA VAL A 251 -5.35 -8.59 3.24
C VAL A 251 -3.98 -8.55 3.91
N PRO A 252 -3.14 -7.57 3.58
CA PRO A 252 -1.88 -7.35 4.29
C PRO A 252 -2.14 -6.98 5.75
N VAL A 253 -1.45 -7.65 6.67
CA VAL A 253 -1.56 -7.43 8.11
C VAL A 253 -0.30 -6.73 8.61
N ASN A 254 -0.45 -5.57 9.24
CA ASN A 254 0.66 -4.88 9.89
C ASN A 254 1.17 -5.73 11.06
N LEU A 255 2.44 -6.14 11.00
CA LEU A 255 3.05 -6.99 12.03
C LEU A 255 3.61 -6.21 13.21
N ARG A 256 3.76 -4.89 13.11
CA ARG A 256 4.35 -4.07 14.17
C ARG A 256 3.67 -4.24 15.52
N PRO A 257 2.32 -4.23 15.63
CA PRO A 257 1.63 -4.45 16.91
C PRO A 257 1.87 -5.84 17.51
N PHE A 258 2.07 -6.86 16.67
CA PHE A 258 2.31 -8.23 17.13
C PHE A 258 3.68 -8.44 17.78
N TYR A 259 4.65 -7.58 17.41
CA TYR A 259 6.06 -7.76 17.77
C TYR A 259 6.69 -6.52 18.44
N GLY A 260 5.91 -5.49 18.74
CA GLY A 260 6.42 -4.25 19.33
C GLY A 260 7.48 -3.55 18.46
N SER A 261 7.38 -3.67 17.14
CA SER A 261 8.34 -3.10 16.21
C SER A 261 7.97 -1.65 15.85
N ILE A 262 9.00 -0.81 15.69
CA ILE A 262 8.87 0.59 15.24
C ILE A 262 9.55 0.81 13.90
N THR A 263 9.96 -0.25 13.19
CA THR A 263 10.69 -0.15 11.91
C THR A 263 9.91 0.64 10.86
N THR A 264 10.61 1.44 10.06
CA THR A 264 10.07 2.10 8.87
C THR A 264 10.25 1.29 7.59
N LYS A 265 11.00 0.18 7.63
CA LYS A 265 11.07 -0.79 6.53
C LYS A 265 9.78 -1.59 6.41
N ASN A 266 9.64 -2.38 5.34
CA ASN A 266 8.48 -3.27 5.19
C ASN A 266 8.40 -4.27 6.37
N PHE A 267 7.24 -4.31 7.03
CA PHE A 267 6.99 -5.29 8.07
C PHE A 267 5.49 -5.66 8.14
N PHE A 268 5.06 -6.48 7.21
CA PHE A 268 3.68 -6.96 7.12
C PHE A 268 3.60 -8.44 6.76
N GLY A 269 2.50 -9.10 7.14
CA GLY A 269 2.16 -10.45 6.73
C GLY A 269 1.08 -10.46 5.66
N MET A 270 1.17 -11.39 4.71
CA MET A 270 0.13 -11.55 3.69
C MET A 270 -0.87 -12.61 4.16
N THR A 271 -2.14 -12.23 4.28
CA THR A 271 -3.26 -13.15 4.56
C THR A 271 -4.27 -13.06 3.42
N ALA A 272 -5.25 -13.93 3.40
CA ALA A 272 -6.30 -13.90 2.40
C ALA A 272 -7.67 -14.15 3.03
N ALA A 273 -8.61 -13.26 2.81
CA ALA A 273 -10.03 -13.49 3.07
C ALA A 273 -10.62 -14.31 1.91
N VAL A 274 -11.12 -15.49 2.18
CA VAL A 274 -11.55 -16.45 1.16
C VAL A 274 -13.05 -16.68 1.25
N LEU A 275 -13.76 -16.40 0.14
CA LEU A 275 -15.15 -16.77 -0.07
C LEU A 275 -15.22 -17.89 -1.10
N ARG A 276 -15.75 -19.06 -0.73
CA ARG A 276 -16.13 -20.11 -1.67
C ARG A 276 -17.58 -19.91 -2.07
N ALA A 277 -17.79 -19.57 -3.34
CA ALA A 277 -19.13 -19.44 -3.91
C ALA A 277 -19.67 -20.82 -4.25
N ASP A 278 -20.18 -21.55 -3.25
CA ASP A 278 -20.66 -22.94 -3.34
C ASP A 278 -22.19 -23.06 -3.44
N LYS A 279 -22.92 -21.94 -3.35
CA LYS A 279 -24.38 -21.86 -3.56
C LYS A 279 -24.76 -20.61 -4.35
N GLU A 280 -26.02 -20.56 -4.79
CA GLU A 280 -26.63 -19.37 -5.39
C GLU A 280 -27.10 -18.37 -4.31
N ASN A 281 -27.23 -17.13 -4.72
CA ASN A 281 -27.90 -16.06 -3.96
C ASN A 281 -27.45 -15.91 -2.49
N TYR A 282 -26.12 -15.79 -2.28
CA TYR A 282 -25.60 -15.36 -0.98
C TYR A 282 -26.14 -13.99 -0.60
N THR A 283 -26.55 -13.84 0.66
CA THR A 283 -26.82 -12.52 1.23
C THR A 283 -25.53 -11.80 1.63
N VAL A 284 -25.61 -10.50 1.85
CA VAL A 284 -24.47 -9.69 2.32
C VAL A 284 -23.95 -10.20 3.67
N GLU A 285 -24.89 -10.52 4.58
CA GLU A 285 -24.63 -11.04 5.92
C GLU A 285 -23.84 -12.34 5.88
N GLU A 286 -24.29 -13.28 5.05
CA GLU A 286 -23.61 -14.58 4.88
C GLU A 286 -22.18 -14.42 4.36
N VAL A 287 -21.97 -13.50 3.41
CA VAL A 287 -20.64 -13.24 2.87
C VAL A 287 -19.74 -12.58 3.91
N ILE A 288 -20.24 -11.59 4.65
CA ILE A 288 -19.47 -10.94 5.72
C ILE A 288 -19.06 -11.98 6.79
N ALA A 289 -19.99 -12.86 7.19
CA ALA A 289 -19.71 -13.90 8.20
C ALA A 289 -18.62 -14.87 7.72
N ARG A 290 -18.66 -15.32 6.47
CA ARG A 290 -17.65 -16.23 5.90
C ARG A 290 -16.27 -15.55 5.76
N ILE A 291 -16.25 -14.28 5.40
CA ILE A 291 -15.00 -13.48 5.34
C ILE A 291 -14.41 -13.30 6.73
N ASP A 292 -15.23 -13.06 7.74
CA ASP A 292 -14.80 -12.93 9.13
C ASP A 292 -14.19 -14.22 9.67
N GLU A 293 -14.86 -15.35 9.45
CA GLU A 293 -14.34 -16.68 9.80
C GLU A 293 -12.99 -16.94 9.15
N SER A 294 -12.89 -16.71 7.84
CA SER A 294 -11.66 -16.89 7.07
C SER A 294 -10.50 -16.03 7.60
N LEU A 295 -10.76 -14.77 7.96
CA LEU A 295 -9.73 -13.88 8.51
C LEU A 295 -9.31 -14.27 9.93
N LYS A 296 -10.26 -14.64 10.79
CA LYS A 296 -9.98 -15.11 12.17
C LYS A 296 -9.09 -16.34 12.18
N GLU A 297 -9.31 -17.29 11.27
CA GLU A 297 -8.46 -18.47 11.14
C GLU A 297 -7.02 -18.14 10.72
N GLN A 298 -6.82 -17.08 9.95
CA GLN A 298 -5.51 -16.74 9.38
C GLN A 298 -4.73 -15.73 10.21
N ILE A 299 -5.40 -14.75 10.84
CA ILE A 299 -4.75 -13.67 11.59
C ILE A 299 -4.53 -14.11 13.05
N THR A 300 -3.66 -15.10 13.23
CA THR A 300 -3.23 -15.56 14.53
C THR A 300 -1.73 -15.34 14.71
N LYS A 301 -1.29 -15.18 15.96
CA LYS A 301 0.14 -15.02 16.28
C LYS A 301 0.97 -16.19 15.72
N GLU A 302 0.47 -17.42 15.83
CA GLU A 302 1.13 -18.63 15.32
C GLU A 302 1.31 -18.60 13.80
N ASN A 303 0.27 -18.18 13.05
CA ASN A 303 0.36 -18.05 11.61
C ASN A 303 1.34 -16.94 11.21
N MET A 304 1.39 -15.82 11.93
CA MET A 304 2.34 -14.73 11.67
C MET A 304 3.78 -15.19 11.97
N ASP A 305 4.02 -15.91 13.05
CA ASP A 305 5.33 -16.52 13.37
C ASP A 305 5.76 -17.53 12.28
N SER A 306 4.80 -18.31 11.77
CA SER A 306 5.03 -19.24 10.66
C SER A 306 5.45 -18.53 9.37
N LEU A 307 4.78 -17.42 9.02
CA LEU A 307 5.11 -16.59 7.85
C LEU A 307 6.52 -16.00 7.96
N ILE A 308 6.86 -15.41 9.10
CA ILE A 308 8.19 -14.86 9.35
C ILE A 308 9.23 -15.98 9.24
N SER A 309 8.99 -17.11 9.88
CA SER A 309 9.93 -18.24 9.90
C SER A 309 10.17 -18.81 8.50
N TYR A 310 9.12 -18.97 7.70
CA TYR A 310 9.24 -19.42 6.31
C TYR A 310 10.09 -18.45 5.47
N ASN A 311 9.79 -17.18 5.53
CA ASN A 311 10.46 -16.16 4.74
C ASN A 311 11.94 -16.01 5.14
N VAL A 312 12.23 -15.90 6.44
CA VAL A 312 13.60 -15.70 6.94
C VAL A 312 14.46 -16.95 6.81
N SER A 313 13.90 -18.16 6.97
CA SER A 313 14.66 -19.40 6.79
C SER A 313 15.22 -19.52 5.37
N ASN A 314 14.45 -19.15 4.35
CA ASN A 314 14.90 -19.11 2.97
C ASN A 314 16.03 -18.08 2.77
N GLN A 315 15.91 -16.91 3.39
CA GLN A 315 16.94 -15.86 3.33
C GLN A 315 18.26 -16.27 4.03
N LYS A 316 18.17 -17.02 5.13
CA LYS A 316 19.33 -17.51 5.89
C LYS A 316 20.00 -18.76 5.28
N ASN A 317 19.37 -19.44 4.33
CA ASN A 317 19.92 -20.63 3.72
C ASN A 317 21.21 -20.32 2.94
N LEU A 318 22.33 -20.90 3.39
CA LEU A 318 23.66 -20.60 2.87
C LEU A 318 23.79 -21.00 1.37
N MET A 319 23.19 -22.13 0.97
CA MET A 319 23.20 -22.57 -0.43
C MET A 319 22.47 -21.58 -1.33
N LEU A 320 21.30 -21.07 -0.89
CA LEU A 320 20.56 -20.06 -1.64
C LEU A 320 21.33 -18.73 -1.71
N ARG A 321 22.12 -18.41 -0.71
CA ARG A 321 22.93 -17.16 -0.71
C ARG A 321 24.03 -17.19 -1.77
N MET A 322 24.63 -18.33 -2.06
CA MET A 322 25.70 -18.49 -3.06
C MET A 322 25.18 -18.55 -4.51
N VAL A 323 23.88 -18.71 -4.72
CA VAL A 323 23.29 -18.70 -6.07
C VAL A 323 23.42 -17.30 -6.68
N PRO A 324 23.91 -17.13 -7.92
CA PRO A 324 23.98 -15.84 -8.58
C PRO A 324 22.61 -15.18 -8.72
N LEU A 325 22.58 -13.85 -8.63
CA LEU A 325 21.35 -13.08 -8.59
C LEU A 325 20.44 -13.30 -9.80
N PHE A 326 21.01 -13.48 -11.00
CA PHE A 326 20.20 -13.70 -12.21
C PHE A 326 19.41 -15.01 -12.15
N VAL A 327 19.98 -16.09 -11.56
CA VAL A 327 19.28 -17.36 -11.34
C VAL A 327 18.18 -17.20 -10.29
N LYS A 328 18.50 -16.52 -9.17
CA LYS A 328 17.48 -16.18 -8.15
C LYS A 328 16.30 -15.41 -8.74
N ASN A 329 16.59 -14.41 -9.57
CA ASN A 329 15.56 -13.60 -10.21
C ASN A 329 14.63 -14.43 -11.10
N LEU A 330 15.18 -15.41 -11.84
CA LEU A 330 14.38 -16.29 -12.68
C LEU A 330 13.45 -17.17 -11.84
N ALA A 331 14.00 -17.79 -10.78
CA ALA A 331 13.22 -18.61 -9.84
C ALA A 331 12.15 -17.79 -9.13
N MET A 332 12.48 -16.60 -8.62
CA MET A 332 11.53 -15.70 -7.95
C MET A 332 10.42 -15.24 -8.89
N LYS A 333 10.71 -14.92 -10.17
CA LYS A 333 9.69 -14.61 -11.17
C LYS A 333 8.72 -15.76 -11.38
N TRP A 334 9.23 -16.98 -11.42
CA TRP A 334 8.39 -18.17 -11.60
C TRP A 334 7.48 -18.41 -10.39
N VAL A 335 8.03 -18.37 -9.17
CA VAL A 335 7.27 -18.49 -7.92
C VAL A 335 6.22 -17.39 -7.83
N TYR A 336 6.60 -16.14 -8.11
CA TYR A 336 5.67 -15.01 -8.09
C TYR A 336 4.52 -15.21 -9.10
N ARG A 337 4.82 -15.65 -10.32
CA ARG A 337 3.79 -15.91 -11.34
C ARG A 337 2.77 -16.94 -10.89
N SER A 338 3.22 -17.95 -10.15
CA SER A 338 2.34 -18.98 -9.60
C SER A 338 1.50 -18.45 -8.45
N SER A 339 2.11 -17.76 -7.48
CA SER A 339 1.44 -17.24 -6.28
C SER A 339 0.52 -16.05 -6.57
N ALA A 340 0.84 -15.22 -7.56
CA ALA A 340 0.03 -14.06 -7.93
C ALA A 340 -1.39 -14.43 -8.40
N LEU A 341 -1.59 -15.67 -8.84
CA LEU A 341 -2.89 -16.18 -9.28
C LEU A 341 -3.76 -16.72 -8.11
N ALA A 342 -3.23 -16.69 -6.90
CA ALA A 342 -3.96 -17.14 -5.72
C ALA A 342 -4.91 -16.08 -5.15
N ASN A 343 -4.83 -14.85 -5.63
CA ASN A 343 -5.66 -13.76 -5.16
C ASN A 343 -6.45 -13.12 -6.30
N THR A 344 -7.74 -12.88 -6.06
CA THR A 344 -8.64 -12.14 -6.95
C THR A 344 -8.32 -10.65 -6.93
N SER A 345 -8.13 -10.13 -5.72
CA SER A 345 -7.88 -8.71 -5.44
C SER A 345 -7.08 -8.54 -4.15
N THR A 346 -6.80 -7.29 -3.79
CA THR A 346 -6.18 -6.90 -2.51
C THR A 346 -6.99 -5.79 -1.88
N VAL A 347 -7.24 -5.87 -0.57
CA VAL A 347 -7.74 -4.78 0.27
C VAL A 347 -6.67 -4.50 1.32
N THR A 348 -6.02 -3.35 1.24
CA THR A 348 -5.03 -2.93 2.23
C THR A 348 -5.57 -1.81 3.10
N ASN A 349 -5.34 -1.90 4.40
CA ASN A 349 -5.64 -0.83 5.34
C ASN A 349 -4.31 -0.23 5.82
N VAL A 350 -4.05 1.00 5.45
CA VAL A 350 -2.83 1.72 5.85
C VAL A 350 -2.99 2.45 7.18
N GLY A 351 -4.20 2.45 7.75
CA GLY A 351 -4.50 3.09 9.02
C GLY A 351 -4.85 4.57 8.91
N SER A 352 -4.78 5.27 10.03
CA SER A 352 -5.11 6.68 10.15
C SER A 352 -3.86 7.55 10.07
N LEU A 353 -3.99 8.68 9.37
CA LEU A 353 -2.99 9.74 9.38
C LEU A 353 -3.05 10.47 10.74
N GLN A 354 -2.04 10.23 11.56
CA GLN A 354 -1.90 10.91 12.85
C GLN A 354 -1.19 12.24 12.65
N ILE A 355 -1.90 13.35 12.89
CA ILE A 355 -1.42 14.72 12.70
C ILE A 355 -1.42 15.45 14.04
N ARG A 356 -0.37 16.21 14.31
CA ARG A 356 -0.27 17.10 15.49
C ARG A 356 -1.36 18.17 15.40
N GLU A 357 -1.90 18.57 16.53
CA GLU A 357 -3.02 19.52 16.62
C GLU A 357 -2.77 20.82 15.84
N ASP A 358 -1.59 21.37 15.95
CA ASP A 358 -1.19 22.62 15.29
C ASP A 358 -1.30 22.59 13.76
N TYR A 359 -1.19 21.39 13.14
CA TYR A 359 -1.22 21.23 11.68
C TYR A 359 -2.59 20.78 11.15
N ARG A 360 -3.51 20.33 12.03
CA ARG A 360 -4.84 19.85 11.64
C ARG A 360 -5.66 20.86 10.84
N PRO A 361 -5.67 22.18 11.19
CA PRO A 361 -6.45 23.16 10.45
C PRO A 361 -6.11 23.28 8.97
N TYR A 362 -4.92 22.85 8.57
CA TYR A 362 -4.40 22.96 7.20
C TYR A 362 -4.63 21.70 6.34
N ILE A 363 -5.11 20.61 6.93
CA ILE A 363 -5.24 19.31 6.27
C ILE A 363 -6.71 18.93 6.16
N ASP A 364 -7.14 18.58 4.93
CA ASP A 364 -8.51 18.17 4.63
C ASP A 364 -8.66 16.64 4.68
N LYS A 365 -7.85 15.90 3.89
CA LYS A 365 -8.02 14.45 3.75
C LYS A 365 -6.77 13.71 3.29
N MET A 366 -6.80 12.39 3.43
CA MET A 366 -5.74 11.50 2.99
C MET A 366 -6.28 10.43 2.04
N HIS A 367 -5.52 10.14 0.99
CA HIS A 367 -5.85 9.10 0.01
C HIS A 367 -4.69 8.13 -0.17
N VAL A 368 -5.03 6.90 -0.54
CA VAL A 368 -4.04 5.89 -0.95
C VAL A 368 -4.50 5.22 -2.24
N VAL A 369 -3.58 5.07 -3.18
CA VAL A 369 -3.83 4.41 -4.47
C VAL A 369 -2.80 3.32 -4.68
N LEU A 370 -3.26 2.16 -5.16
CA LEU A 370 -2.40 1.00 -5.40
C LEU A 370 -2.22 0.74 -6.89
N SER A 371 -0.99 0.43 -7.30
CA SER A 371 -0.76 -0.13 -8.64
C SER A 371 -1.26 -1.57 -8.74
N MET A 372 -1.59 -1.97 -9.97
CA MET A 372 -2.01 -3.34 -10.26
C MET A 372 -0.82 -4.31 -10.21
N THR A 373 -1.12 -5.55 -9.87
CA THR A 373 -0.16 -6.67 -9.90
C THR A 373 -0.64 -7.75 -10.85
N LYS A 374 0.23 -8.68 -11.18
CA LYS A 374 -0.12 -9.77 -12.10
C LYS A 374 -1.34 -10.54 -11.59
N GLY A 375 -2.39 -10.57 -12.42
CA GLY A 375 -3.62 -11.30 -12.09
C GLY A 375 -4.64 -10.54 -11.25
N GLN A 376 -4.30 -9.35 -10.75
CA GLN A 376 -5.22 -8.49 -10.02
C GLN A 376 -5.44 -7.20 -10.82
N ASN A 377 -6.62 -7.07 -11.42
CA ASN A 377 -6.99 -5.93 -12.27
C ASN A 377 -7.77 -4.86 -11.51
N MET A 378 -8.12 -5.13 -10.26
CA MET A 378 -8.76 -4.22 -9.31
C MET A 378 -8.14 -4.43 -7.94
N LYS A 379 -7.92 -3.34 -7.21
CA LYS A 379 -7.42 -3.34 -5.83
C LYS A 379 -8.06 -2.24 -5.02
N CYS A 380 -8.14 -2.45 -3.71
CA CYS A 380 -8.71 -1.49 -2.79
C CYS A 380 -7.70 -1.10 -1.70
N SER A 381 -7.83 0.14 -1.25
CA SER A 381 -7.09 0.65 -0.09
C SER A 381 -8.02 1.41 0.84
N ILE A 382 -7.71 1.33 2.12
CA ILE A 382 -8.40 2.03 3.20
C ILE A 382 -7.39 2.97 3.85
N SER A 383 -7.77 4.23 3.99
CA SER A 383 -7.04 5.23 4.75
C SER A 383 -8.04 6.07 5.55
N SER A 384 -7.59 6.72 6.60
CA SER A 384 -8.46 7.60 7.36
C SER A 384 -7.72 8.81 7.89
N TYR A 385 -8.45 9.88 8.04
CA TYR A 385 -8.04 11.11 8.72
C TYR A 385 -9.23 11.65 9.49
N GLU A 386 -9.03 11.93 10.77
CA GLU A 386 -10.10 12.29 11.71
C GLU A 386 -11.29 11.32 11.60
N ASP A 387 -12.50 11.82 11.43
CA ASP A 387 -13.74 11.02 11.35
C ASP A 387 -14.06 10.54 9.92
N THR A 388 -13.17 10.75 8.96
CA THR A 388 -13.36 10.37 7.57
C THR A 388 -12.50 9.17 7.21
N LEU A 389 -13.13 8.08 6.78
CA LEU A 389 -12.48 6.94 6.13
C LEU A 389 -12.64 7.07 4.62
N VAL A 390 -11.53 6.89 3.90
CA VAL A 390 -11.52 6.84 2.44
C VAL A 390 -11.32 5.40 2.00
N TYR A 391 -12.31 4.85 1.30
CA TYR A 391 -12.20 3.58 0.60
C TYR A 391 -11.91 3.84 -0.86
N THR A 392 -10.72 3.50 -1.30
CA THR A 392 -10.28 3.73 -2.69
C THR A 392 -10.30 2.44 -3.47
N ILE A 393 -10.94 2.44 -4.62
CA ILE A 393 -10.91 1.35 -5.60
C ILE A 393 -10.09 1.81 -6.80
N SER A 394 -9.02 1.09 -7.09
CA SER A 394 -8.19 1.25 -8.29
C SER A 394 -8.47 0.12 -9.26
N SER A 395 -8.71 0.41 -10.54
CA SER A 395 -9.05 -0.60 -11.56
C SER A 395 -8.44 -0.31 -12.91
N LYS A 396 -8.05 -1.37 -13.63
CA LYS A 396 -7.69 -1.33 -15.06
C LYS A 396 -8.87 -1.74 -15.97
N LEU A 397 -10.00 -2.10 -15.40
CA LEU A 397 -11.19 -2.50 -16.14
C LEU A 397 -12.06 -1.30 -16.44
N LYS A 398 -12.67 -1.25 -17.63
CA LYS A 398 -13.67 -0.24 -18.00
C LYS A 398 -14.95 -0.44 -17.21
N ASP A 399 -15.36 -1.71 -16.98
CA ASP A 399 -16.56 -2.04 -16.21
C ASP A 399 -16.42 -1.60 -14.74
N GLN A 400 -17.46 -0.92 -14.25
CA GLN A 400 -17.58 -0.38 -12.89
C GLN A 400 -18.72 -1.01 -12.09
N SER A 401 -19.31 -2.09 -12.56
CA SER A 401 -20.43 -2.77 -11.88
C SER A 401 -20.07 -3.13 -10.43
N ILE A 402 -18.86 -3.64 -10.20
CA ILE A 402 -18.38 -4.01 -8.86
C ILE A 402 -18.29 -2.78 -7.95
N GLN A 403 -17.72 -1.66 -8.43
CA GLN A 403 -17.61 -0.41 -7.66
C GLN A 403 -19.00 0.14 -7.33
N LYS A 404 -19.89 0.21 -8.33
CA LYS A 404 -21.27 0.65 -8.17
C LYS A 404 -22.03 -0.22 -7.16
N CYS A 405 -21.92 -1.55 -7.28
CA CYS A 405 -22.52 -2.49 -6.34
C CYS A 405 -21.99 -2.28 -4.91
N PHE A 406 -20.68 -2.13 -4.75
CA PHE A 406 -20.03 -1.91 -3.45
C PHE A 406 -20.58 -0.66 -2.73
N PHE A 407 -20.57 0.48 -3.39
CA PHE A 407 -21.02 1.73 -2.78
C PHE A 407 -22.54 1.78 -2.61
N ARG A 408 -23.31 1.20 -3.52
CA ARG A 408 -24.76 1.06 -3.37
C ARG A 408 -25.12 0.19 -2.17
N THR A 409 -24.47 -0.95 -2.01
CA THR A 409 -24.69 -1.83 -0.85
C THR A 409 -24.39 -1.10 0.46
N LEU A 410 -23.31 -0.32 0.53
CA LEU A 410 -23.04 0.51 1.73
C LEU A 410 -24.19 1.49 2.02
N SER A 411 -24.68 2.19 1.00
CA SER A 411 -25.80 3.14 1.15
C SER A 411 -27.10 2.44 1.56
N GLU A 412 -27.41 1.28 0.96
CA GLU A 412 -28.57 0.44 1.31
C GLU A 412 -28.50 -0.06 2.76
N LEU A 413 -27.32 -0.31 3.28
CA LEU A 413 -27.07 -0.68 4.67
C LEU A 413 -27.09 0.54 5.64
N GLY A 414 -27.38 1.73 5.14
CA GLY A 414 -27.45 2.95 5.96
C GLY A 414 -26.10 3.62 6.25
N VAL A 415 -25.07 3.34 5.45
CA VAL A 415 -23.78 4.03 5.50
C VAL A 415 -23.71 5.04 4.33
N PRO A 416 -23.90 6.35 4.54
CA PRO A 416 -23.82 7.36 3.49
C PRO A 416 -22.41 7.40 2.88
N VAL A 417 -22.34 7.55 1.56
CA VAL A 417 -21.08 7.61 0.82
C VAL A 417 -21.06 8.81 -0.11
N THR A 418 -19.99 9.61 -0.04
CA THR A 418 -19.68 10.61 -1.08
C THR A 418 -18.60 10.03 -1.98
N ILE A 419 -18.75 10.16 -3.31
CA ILE A 419 -17.87 9.54 -4.29
C ILE A 419 -17.14 10.59 -5.12
N GLU A 420 -15.83 10.45 -5.25
CA GLU A 420 -14.99 11.18 -6.20
C GLU A 420 -14.27 10.20 -7.12
N THR A 421 -14.11 10.57 -8.41
CA THR A 421 -13.39 9.75 -9.38
C THR A 421 -12.41 10.60 -10.20
N ASN A 422 -11.42 9.96 -10.82
CA ASN A 422 -10.52 10.63 -11.76
C ASN A 422 -11.08 10.69 -13.19
N GLY A 423 -12.34 10.37 -13.40
CA GLY A 423 -13.04 10.49 -14.68
C GLY A 423 -12.78 9.37 -15.70
N GLU A 424 -11.84 8.47 -15.45
CA GLU A 424 -11.46 7.40 -16.40
C GLU A 424 -12.52 6.30 -16.58
N ALA A 425 -13.62 6.43 -15.93
CA ALA A 425 -14.62 5.39 -15.88
C ALA A 425 -16.03 5.91 -16.21
N TYR A 426 -16.14 7.06 -16.84
CA TYR A 426 -17.44 7.53 -17.33
C TYR A 426 -17.68 7.02 -18.76
N GLU A 427 -18.53 6.01 -18.91
CA GLU A 427 -19.42 5.98 -20.05
C GLU A 427 -20.45 7.08 -19.81
N VAL A 428 -20.48 8.07 -20.67
CA VAL A 428 -21.62 9.00 -20.77
C VAL A 428 -22.82 8.12 -21.13
N LEU A 429 -23.75 7.96 -20.20
CA LEU A 429 -25.05 7.40 -20.46
C LEU A 429 -25.86 8.37 -21.30
#